data_aaaeebd769fa5fc864b8283f7f4d5ba2
#
_entry.id   aaaeebd769fa5fc864b8283f7f4d5ba2
#
_cell.length_a   1.000
_cell.length_b   1.000
_cell.length_c   1.000
_cell.angle_alpha   90.00
_cell.angle_beta   90.00
_cell.angle_gamma   90.00
#
_symmetry.space_group_name_H-M   'P 1'
#
loop_
_entity.id
_entity.type
_entity.pdbx_description
1 polymer ?
#
loop_
_entity_poly.entity_id
_entity_poly.type
_entity_poly.pdbx_seq_one_letter_code
_entity_poly.pdbx_strand_id
1 'polypeptide(L)'
;GTLTVDGLEVKNLKGKELRTFRRKIGMIFQSFNLVTRTTVIRNVLMAKVPEMPFWRVLLGVFKKEDKMQALESLDKVGILDKAYIRADQLSGGQQQRVALARTLAQNPEIILADEPVAALDPVTAKQVMSDFRKINQDMNISILINIHHVELALEYADRIIGIRAGKIVYD
;
A
#
# COMPACT_ATOMS: atom_id res chain seq x y z
N GLY A 1 -10.94 2.67 23.67
CA GLY A 1 -11.84 2.67 22.53
C GLY A 1 -11.97 1.30 21.91
N THR A 2 -13.00 1.07 21.13
CA THR A 2 -13.23 -0.14 20.35
C THR A 2 -13.01 0.17 18.88
N LEU A 3 -12.37 -0.74 18.15
CA LEU A 3 -12.21 -0.68 16.70
C LEU A 3 -12.91 -1.91 16.09
N THR A 4 -13.88 -1.67 15.23
CA THR A 4 -14.62 -2.72 14.54
C THR A 4 -14.43 -2.55 13.03
N VAL A 5 -14.07 -3.63 12.35
CA VAL A 5 -13.93 -3.68 10.89
C VAL A 5 -14.73 -4.89 10.40
N ASP A 6 -15.63 -4.69 9.45
CA ASP A 6 -16.55 -5.72 8.92
C ASP A 6 -17.29 -6.51 10.02
N GLY A 7 -17.71 -5.82 11.08
CA GLY A 7 -18.38 -6.44 12.23
C GLY A 7 -17.44 -7.20 13.19
N LEU A 8 -16.14 -7.26 12.91
CA LEU A 8 -15.15 -7.90 13.77
C LEU A 8 -14.48 -6.89 14.70
N GLU A 9 -14.53 -7.13 16.00
CA GLU A 9 -13.81 -6.32 16.98
C GLU A 9 -12.32 -6.69 16.97
N VAL A 10 -11.49 -5.79 16.44
CA VAL A 10 -10.05 -6.03 16.19
C VAL A 10 -9.28 -6.41 17.46
N LYS A 11 -9.64 -5.83 18.60
CA LYS A 11 -9.00 -6.10 19.90
C LYS A 11 -9.08 -7.58 20.33
N ASN A 12 -10.09 -8.30 19.87
CA ASN A 12 -10.35 -9.68 20.27
C ASN A 12 -9.68 -10.70 19.34
N LEU A 13 -9.18 -10.27 18.17
CA LEU A 13 -8.56 -11.15 17.20
C LEU A 13 -7.20 -11.66 17.68
N LYS A 14 -6.95 -12.98 17.56
CA LYS A 14 -5.70 -13.64 17.97
C LYS A 14 -5.26 -14.69 16.96
N GLY A 15 -3.99 -15.05 17.01
CA GLY A 15 -3.43 -16.18 16.26
C GLY A 15 -3.75 -16.16 14.76
N LYS A 16 -4.45 -17.18 14.27
CA LYS A 16 -4.79 -17.32 12.85
C LYS A 16 -5.78 -16.26 12.37
N GLU A 17 -6.77 -15.90 13.18
CA GLU A 17 -7.77 -14.88 12.83
C GLU A 17 -7.12 -13.50 12.64
N LEU A 18 -6.25 -13.09 13.58
CA LEU A 18 -5.50 -11.84 13.45
C LEU A 18 -4.60 -11.84 12.21
N ARG A 19 -3.98 -12.97 11.88
CA ARG A 19 -3.14 -13.10 10.68
C ARG A 19 -3.97 -12.97 9.41
N THR A 20 -5.15 -13.61 9.36
CA THR A 20 -6.09 -13.49 8.23
C THR A 20 -6.60 -12.07 8.09
N PHE A 21 -6.99 -11.43 9.21
CA PHE A 21 -7.43 -10.04 9.23
C PHE A 21 -6.35 -9.08 8.69
N ARG A 22 -5.10 -9.23 9.15
CA ARG A 22 -3.98 -8.39 8.66
C ARG A 22 -3.70 -8.52 7.17
N ARG A 23 -4.05 -9.63 6.54
CA ARG A 23 -3.90 -9.80 5.08
C ARG A 23 -4.88 -8.96 4.28
N LYS A 24 -6.05 -8.65 4.86
CA LYS A 24 -7.05 -7.78 4.25
C LYS A 24 -6.67 -6.30 4.30
N ILE A 25 -5.68 -5.95 5.12
CA ILE A 25 -5.22 -4.57 5.32
C ILE A 25 -3.85 -4.41 4.69
N GLY A 26 -3.78 -3.58 3.66
CA GLY A 26 -2.52 -3.11 3.10
C GLY A 26 -1.98 -1.96 3.92
N MET A 27 -0.65 -1.88 4.09
CA MET A 27 -0.02 -0.77 4.80
C MET A 27 1.09 -0.15 3.95
N ILE A 28 1.03 1.18 3.83
CA ILE A 28 2.03 2.00 3.15
C ILE A 28 2.61 2.96 4.18
N PHE A 29 3.92 2.94 4.32
CA PHE A 29 4.65 3.76 5.28
C PHE A 29 5.29 4.96 4.59
N GLN A 30 5.63 5.98 5.34
CA GLN A 30 6.37 7.17 4.90
C GLN A 30 7.70 6.81 4.21
N SER A 31 8.46 5.88 4.78
CA SER A 31 9.58 5.24 4.11
C SER A 31 9.05 4.09 3.24
N PHE A 32 9.41 4.06 1.97
CA PHE A 32 8.88 3.11 0.98
C PHE A 32 9.09 1.63 1.36
N ASN A 33 9.99 1.35 2.29
CA ASN A 33 10.33 0.02 2.82
C ASN A 33 10.60 -1.01 1.69
N LEU A 34 11.27 -0.55 0.63
CA LEU A 34 11.68 -1.40 -0.48
C LEU A 34 13.05 -2.02 -0.20
N VAL A 35 13.23 -3.24 -0.67
CA VAL A 35 14.56 -3.86 -0.74
C VAL A 35 15.28 -3.25 -1.93
N THR A 36 16.16 -2.29 -1.66
CA THR A 36 16.72 -1.38 -2.66
C THR A 36 17.56 -2.06 -3.73
N ARG A 37 18.33 -3.10 -3.35
CA ARG A 37 19.24 -3.82 -4.26
C ARG A 37 18.58 -4.96 -5.05
N THR A 38 17.25 -5.07 -5.02
CA THR A 38 16.50 -6.03 -5.84
C THR A 38 15.65 -5.33 -6.88
N THR A 39 15.11 -6.10 -7.83
CA THR A 39 14.23 -5.57 -8.86
C THR A 39 12.87 -5.15 -8.30
N VAL A 40 12.20 -4.25 -9.01
CA VAL A 40 10.84 -3.77 -8.72
C VAL A 40 9.86 -4.94 -8.60
N ILE A 41 9.83 -5.83 -9.59
CA ILE A 41 8.93 -7.00 -9.54
C ILE A 41 9.19 -7.89 -8.33
N ARG A 42 10.45 -8.08 -7.90
CA ARG A 42 10.76 -8.84 -6.68
C ARG A 42 10.23 -8.15 -5.43
N ASN A 43 10.29 -6.83 -5.34
CA ASN A 43 9.68 -6.08 -4.24
C ASN A 43 8.17 -6.32 -4.18
N VAL A 44 7.48 -6.32 -5.32
CA VAL A 44 6.03 -6.60 -5.36
C VAL A 44 5.72 -8.04 -5.00
N LEU A 45 6.51 -9.00 -5.51
CA LEU A 45 6.35 -10.43 -5.20
C LEU A 45 6.52 -10.76 -3.71
N MET A 46 7.22 -9.94 -2.93
CA MET A 46 7.32 -10.11 -1.47
C MET A 46 5.97 -10.05 -0.77
N ALA A 47 4.96 -9.44 -1.36
CA ALA A 47 3.58 -9.47 -0.87
C ALA A 47 3.02 -10.90 -0.74
N LYS A 48 3.52 -11.86 -1.53
CA LYS A 48 3.08 -13.26 -1.53
C LYS A 48 3.80 -14.16 -0.52
N VAL A 49 4.92 -13.71 0.02
CA VAL A 49 5.75 -14.48 0.97
C VAL A 49 4.95 -15.05 2.16
N PRO A 50 4.01 -14.31 2.80
CA PRO A 50 3.22 -14.84 3.91
C PRO A 50 2.31 -16.03 3.57
N GLU A 51 2.06 -16.28 2.26
CA GLU A 51 1.22 -17.37 1.76
C GLU A 51 2.04 -18.56 1.23
N MET A 52 3.37 -18.38 1.14
CA MET A 52 4.25 -19.38 0.55
C MET A 52 4.73 -20.38 1.60
N PRO A 53 4.88 -21.68 1.23
CA PRO A 53 5.56 -22.63 2.07
C PRO A 53 7.05 -22.25 2.21
N PHE A 54 7.62 -22.52 3.39
CA PHE A 54 8.98 -22.10 3.77
C PHE A 54 10.05 -22.43 2.72
N TRP A 55 10.02 -23.64 2.16
CA TRP A 55 11.01 -24.08 1.16
C TRP A 55 10.99 -23.24 -0.13
N ARG A 56 9.80 -22.73 -0.54
CA ARG A 56 9.69 -21.84 -1.72
C ARG A 56 10.23 -20.45 -1.43
N VAL A 57 10.02 -19.96 -0.20
CA VAL A 57 10.59 -18.69 0.24
C VAL A 57 12.10 -18.78 0.23
N LEU A 58 12.66 -19.88 0.77
CA LEU A 58 14.12 -20.11 0.83
C LEU A 58 14.74 -20.15 -0.57
N LEU A 59 14.08 -20.81 -1.53
CA LEU A 59 14.54 -20.91 -2.93
C LEU A 59 14.17 -19.68 -3.78
N GLY A 60 13.37 -18.75 -3.27
CA GLY A 60 12.91 -17.58 -4.01
C GLY A 60 12.04 -17.91 -5.24
N VAL A 61 11.32 -19.05 -5.20
CA VAL A 61 10.53 -19.57 -6.34
C VAL A 61 9.06 -19.14 -6.23
N PHE A 62 8.66 -18.19 -7.05
CA PHE A 62 7.28 -17.72 -7.18
C PHE A 62 6.54 -18.47 -8.30
N LYS A 63 5.22 -18.67 -8.15
CA LYS A 63 4.37 -19.23 -9.21
C LYS A 63 4.23 -18.26 -10.37
N LYS A 64 3.81 -18.78 -11.53
CA LYS A 64 3.53 -17.95 -12.71
C LYS A 64 2.39 -16.98 -12.41
N GLU A 65 1.36 -17.42 -11.70
CA GLU A 65 0.21 -16.62 -11.27
C GLU A 65 0.64 -15.44 -10.38
N ASP A 66 1.57 -15.68 -9.41
CA ASP A 66 2.10 -14.63 -8.54
C ASP A 66 2.84 -13.55 -9.35
N LYS A 67 3.61 -13.97 -10.35
CA LYS A 67 4.33 -13.05 -11.25
C LYS A 67 3.37 -12.23 -12.11
N MET A 68 2.31 -12.85 -12.62
CA MET A 68 1.29 -12.13 -13.39
C MET A 68 0.58 -11.08 -12.53
N GLN A 69 0.15 -11.44 -11.32
CA GLN A 69 -0.46 -10.48 -10.38
C GLN A 69 0.48 -9.34 -10.01
N ALA A 70 1.78 -9.61 -9.84
CA ALA A 70 2.76 -8.58 -9.58
C ALA A 70 2.88 -7.60 -10.75
N LEU A 71 2.92 -8.09 -11.99
CA LEU A 71 2.96 -7.26 -13.19
C LEU A 71 1.67 -6.45 -13.37
N GLU A 72 0.51 -7.05 -13.16
CA GLU A 72 -0.79 -6.35 -13.17
C GLU A 72 -0.85 -5.25 -12.12
N SER A 73 -0.31 -5.50 -10.92
CA SER A 73 -0.26 -4.49 -9.86
C SER A 73 0.66 -3.32 -10.24
N LEU A 74 1.78 -3.58 -10.93
CA LEU A 74 2.67 -2.54 -11.46
C LEU A 74 2.02 -1.75 -12.59
N ASP A 75 1.23 -2.41 -13.44
CA ASP A 75 0.49 -1.76 -14.52
C ASP A 75 -0.56 -0.79 -13.97
N LYS A 76 -1.32 -1.21 -12.95
CA LYS A 76 -2.34 -0.37 -12.29
C LYS A 76 -1.79 0.95 -11.75
N VAL A 77 -0.54 0.98 -11.34
CA VAL A 77 0.13 2.20 -10.84
C VAL A 77 1.06 2.84 -11.88
N GLY A 78 1.00 2.39 -13.14
CA GLY A 78 1.70 3.01 -14.27
C GLY A 78 3.24 2.92 -14.20
N ILE A 79 3.78 1.79 -13.69
CA ILE A 79 5.24 1.59 -13.58
C ILE A 79 5.69 0.20 -14.07
N LEU A 80 4.90 -0.43 -14.92
CA LEU A 80 5.19 -1.75 -15.47
C LEU A 80 6.51 -1.80 -16.25
N ASP A 81 6.84 -0.73 -16.97
CA ASP A 81 8.08 -0.58 -17.75
C ASP A 81 9.35 -0.69 -16.88
N LYS A 82 9.25 -0.44 -15.59
CA LYS A 82 10.33 -0.52 -14.61
C LYS A 82 10.39 -1.87 -13.86
N ALA A 83 9.56 -2.86 -14.21
CA ALA A 83 9.43 -4.11 -13.45
C ALA A 83 10.76 -4.82 -13.16
N TYR A 84 11.72 -4.76 -14.08
CA TYR A 84 13.00 -5.46 -13.99
C TYR A 84 14.17 -4.55 -13.59
N ILE A 85 13.91 -3.27 -13.34
CA ILE A 85 14.92 -2.30 -12.87
C ILE A 85 15.07 -2.47 -11.35
N ARG A 86 16.25 -2.16 -10.81
CA ARG A 86 16.50 -2.17 -9.36
C ARG A 86 15.79 -0.99 -8.70
N ALA A 87 15.26 -1.23 -7.50
CA ALA A 87 14.49 -0.21 -6.78
C ALA A 87 15.32 1.03 -6.38
N ASP A 88 16.64 0.88 -6.19
CA ASP A 88 17.55 2.01 -5.89
C ASP A 88 17.81 2.95 -7.09
N GLN A 89 17.39 2.57 -8.29
CA GLN A 89 17.49 3.40 -9.51
C GLN A 89 16.23 4.23 -9.77
N LEU A 90 15.23 4.14 -8.90
CA LEU A 90 13.94 4.81 -9.05
C LEU A 90 13.91 6.15 -8.29
N SER A 91 13.18 7.13 -8.84
CA SER A 91 12.81 8.34 -8.10
C SER A 91 11.92 8.03 -6.90
N GLY A 92 11.81 8.95 -5.93
CA GLY A 92 10.95 8.78 -4.76
C GLY A 92 9.49 8.45 -5.11
N GLY A 93 8.91 9.17 -6.07
CA GLY A 93 7.54 8.89 -6.53
C GLY A 93 7.40 7.53 -7.21
N GLN A 94 8.41 7.10 -7.96
CA GLN A 94 8.43 5.75 -8.53
C GLN A 94 8.54 4.68 -7.45
N GLN A 95 9.37 4.90 -6.42
CA GLN A 95 9.48 3.99 -5.27
C GLN A 95 8.14 3.90 -4.52
N GLN A 96 7.44 5.02 -4.35
CA GLN A 96 6.10 5.05 -3.75
C GLN A 96 5.09 4.23 -4.56
N ARG A 97 5.09 4.35 -5.88
CA ARG A 97 4.25 3.51 -6.75
C ARG A 97 4.58 2.02 -6.62
N VAL A 98 5.85 1.65 -6.48
CA VAL A 98 6.24 0.25 -6.21
C VAL A 98 5.71 -0.22 -4.86
N ALA A 99 5.76 0.60 -3.80
CA ALA A 99 5.18 0.29 -2.50
C ALA A 99 3.65 0.10 -2.59
N LEU A 100 2.97 0.94 -3.37
CA LEU A 100 1.55 0.83 -3.65
C LEU A 100 1.22 -0.45 -4.45
N ALA A 101 1.98 -0.76 -5.52
CA ALA A 101 1.83 -2.00 -6.29
C ALA A 101 2.03 -3.25 -5.41
N ARG A 102 3.03 -3.23 -4.51
CA ARG A 102 3.25 -4.30 -3.54
C ARG A 102 2.05 -4.48 -2.61
N THR A 103 1.45 -3.39 -2.17
CA THR A 103 0.25 -3.42 -1.34
C THR A 103 -0.94 -4.00 -2.12
N LEU A 104 -1.16 -3.59 -3.36
CA LEU A 104 -2.21 -4.12 -4.24
C LEU A 104 -2.04 -5.62 -4.52
N ALA A 105 -0.82 -6.11 -4.66
CA ALA A 105 -0.53 -7.53 -4.87
C ALA A 105 -0.96 -8.44 -3.69
N GLN A 106 -1.22 -7.87 -2.49
CA GLN A 106 -1.85 -8.58 -1.37
C GLN A 106 -3.36 -8.76 -1.54
N ASN A 107 -3.96 -8.08 -2.53
CA ASN A 107 -5.41 -8.00 -2.72
C ASN A 107 -6.15 -7.48 -1.46
N PRO A 108 -5.80 -6.29 -0.95
CA PRO A 108 -6.36 -5.76 0.28
C PRO A 108 -7.80 -5.27 0.08
N GLU A 109 -8.60 -5.30 1.16
CA GLU A 109 -9.91 -4.65 1.24
C GLU A 109 -9.79 -3.20 1.73
N ILE A 110 -8.75 -2.92 2.53
CA ILE A 110 -8.46 -1.60 3.11
C ILE A 110 -6.97 -1.29 2.93
N ILE A 111 -6.65 -0.05 2.59
CA ILE A 111 -5.27 0.47 2.59
C ILE A 111 -5.15 1.54 3.67
N LEU A 112 -4.16 1.38 4.53
CA LEU A 112 -3.72 2.39 5.48
C LEU A 112 -2.43 3.01 4.93
N ALA A 113 -2.38 4.33 4.78
CA ALA A 113 -1.20 5.04 4.30
C ALA A 113 -0.78 6.10 5.32
N ASP A 114 0.45 5.99 5.81
CA ASP A 114 1.03 6.89 6.79
C ASP A 114 2.01 7.83 6.09
N GLU A 115 1.61 9.08 5.92
CA GLU A 115 2.35 10.15 5.25
C GLU A 115 2.95 9.75 3.88
N PRO A 116 2.16 9.16 2.95
CA PRO A 116 2.69 8.54 1.75
C PRO A 116 3.34 9.52 0.77
N VAL A 117 3.20 10.83 0.98
CA VAL A 117 3.71 11.88 0.09
C VAL A 117 4.67 12.85 0.78
N ALA A 118 5.00 12.66 2.06
CA ALA A 118 5.78 13.62 2.85
C ALA A 118 7.19 13.88 2.30
N ALA A 119 7.80 12.90 1.64
CA ALA A 119 9.15 13.00 1.09
C ALA A 119 9.18 13.35 -0.42
N LEU A 120 8.04 13.77 -1.00
CA LEU A 120 7.90 14.01 -2.44
C LEU A 120 7.76 15.51 -2.72
N ASP A 121 8.19 15.92 -3.91
CA ASP A 121 7.90 17.26 -4.41
C ASP A 121 6.39 17.42 -4.69
N PRO A 122 5.86 18.67 -4.72
CA PRO A 122 4.41 18.89 -4.85
C PRO A 122 3.75 18.29 -6.09
N VAL A 123 4.47 18.23 -7.22
CA VAL A 123 3.93 17.69 -8.47
C VAL A 123 3.81 16.16 -8.36
N THR A 124 4.86 15.52 -7.89
CA THR A 124 4.90 14.08 -7.65
C THR A 124 3.90 13.66 -6.57
N ALA A 125 3.74 14.47 -5.51
CA ALA A 125 2.76 14.22 -4.45
C ALA A 125 1.33 14.20 -5.00
N LYS A 126 0.95 15.17 -5.83
CA LYS A 126 -0.36 15.20 -6.51
C LYS A 126 -0.58 13.97 -7.39
N GLN A 127 0.44 13.54 -8.13
CA GLN A 127 0.33 12.38 -8.97
C GLN A 127 0.09 11.09 -8.15
N VAL A 128 0.81 10.93 -7.04
CA VAL A 128 0.62 9.78 -6.13
C VAL A 128 -0.77 9.82 -5.47
N MET A 129 -1.26 10.98 -5.07
CA MET A 129 -2.64 11.13 -4.54
C MET A 129 -3.69 10.78 -5.60
N SER A 130 -3.47 11.17 -6.84
CA SER A 130 -4.33 10.78 -7.98
C SER A 130 -4.31 9.26 -8.18
N ASP A 131 -3.15 8.61 -8.06
CA ASP A 131 -3.04 7.15 -8.16
C ASP A 131 -3.85 6.46 -7.03
N PHE A 132 -3.80 6.97 -5.79
CA PHE A 132 -4.66 6.50 -4.69
C PHE A 132 -6.15 6.63 -5.00
N ARG A 133 -6.58 7.80 -5.47
CA ARG A 133 -7.98 8.05 -5.83
C ARG A 133 -8.47 7.11 -6.93
N LYS A 134 -7.67 6.92 -7.96
CA LYS A 134 -7.97 5.99 -9.05
C LYS A 134 -8.12 4.55 -8.52
N ILE A 135 -7.22 4.08 -7.68
CA ILE A 135 -7.31 2.75 -7.06
C ILE A 135 -8.57 2.59 -6.22
N ASN A 136 -8.91 3.60 -5.41
CA ASN A 136 -10.15 3.59 -4.63
C ASN A 136 -11.37 3.42 -5.53
N GLN A 137 -11.46 4.18 -6.62
CA GLN A 137 -12.59 4.17 -7.56
C GLN A 137 -12.65 2.89 -8.39
N ASP A 138 -11.52 2.45 -8.96
CA ASP A 138 -11.47 1.32 -9.90
C ASP A 138 -11.59 -0.04 -9.18
N MET A 139 -11.13 -0.12 -7.93
CA MET A 139 -11.05 -1.38 -7.19
C MET A 139 -11.99 -1.45 -5.97
N ASN A 140 -12.72 -0.37 -5.67
CA ASN A 140 -13.59 -0.25 -4.50
C ASN A 140 -12.88 -0.59 -3.17
N ILE A 141 -11.60 -0.18 -3.05
CA ILE A 141 -10.78 -0.38 -1.85
C ILE A 141 -10.92 0.86 -0.97
N SER A 142 -11.26 0.69 0.31
CA SER A 142 -11.26 1.79 1.27
C SER A 142 -9.83 2.23 1.59
N ILE A 143 -9.54 3.53 1.50
CA ILE A 143 -8.19 4.07 1.73
C ILE A 143 -8.25 5.11 2.85
N LEU A 144 -7.49 4.86 3.92
CA LEU A 144 -7.31 5.81 5.04
C LEU A 144 -5.88 6.34 4.99
N ILE A 145 -5.75 7.67 4.83
CA ILE A 145 -4.45 8.33 4.70
C ILE A 145 -4.24 9.28 5.88
N ASN A 146 -3.15 9.10 6.60
CA ASN A 146 -2.62 10.12 7.49
C ASN A 146 -1.80 11.11 6.65
N ILE A 147 -2.16 12.40 6.67
CA ILE A 147 -1.53 13.42 5.83
C ILE A 147 -1.50 14.76 6.57
N HIS A 148 -0.40 15.49 6.41
CA HIS A 148 -0.25 16.85 6.97
C HIS A 148 -0.54 17.95 5.94
N HIS A 149 -0.57 17.64 4.66
CA HIS A 149 -0.88 18.58 3.58
C HIS A 149 -2.39 18.74 3.41
N VAL A 150 -2.95 19.75 4.09
CA VAL A 150 -4.40 20.04 4.11
C VAL A 150 -4.95 20.25 2.69
N GLU A 151 -4.21 20.92 1.82
CA GLU A 151 -4.62 21.15 0.42
C GLU A 151 -4.84 19.86 -0.35
N LEU A 152 -3.94 18.87 -0.19
CA LEU A 152 -4.09 17.55 -0.82
C LEU A 152 -5.27 16.79 -0.20
N ALA A 153 -5.49 16.89 1.10
CA ALA A 153 -6.65 16.26 1.73
C ALA A 153 -7.96 16.84 1.15
N LEU A 154 -8.06 18.15 1.02
CA LEU A 154 -9.24 18.82 0.45
C LEU A 154 -9.47 18.49 -1.03
N GLU A 155 -8.40 18.28 -1.79
CA GLU A 155 -8.49 17.98 -3.23
C GLU A 155 -8.88 16.51 -3.53
N TYR A 156 -8.42 15.56 -2.68
CA TYR A 156 -8.50 14.12 -3.01
C TYR A 156 -9.39 13.29 -2.09
N ALA A 157 -9.70 13.74 -0.85
CA ALA A 157 -10.46 12.93 0.09
C ALA A 157 -11.97 13.12 -0.06
N ASP A 158 -12.73 12.06 0.14
CA ASP A 158 -14.19 12.11 0.22
C ASP A 158 -14.67 12.49 1.64
N ARG A 159 -13.83 12.23 2.66
CA ARG A 159 -14.07 12.60 4.07
C ARG A 159 -12.75 12.97 4.74
N ILE A 160 -12.77 14.00 5.55
CA ILE A 160 -11.60 14.49 6.28
C ILE A 160 -11.91 14.48 7.77
N ILE A 161 -11.02 13.88 8.56
CA ILE A 161 -11.11 13.86 10.02
C ILE A 161 -9.92 14.64 10.58
N GLY A 162 -10.19 15.76 11.23
CA GLY A 162 -9.17 16.57 11.91
C GLY A 162 -8.96 16.11 13.35
N ILE A 163 -7.70 15.80 13.71
CA ILE A 163 -7.35 15.36 15.06
C ILE A 163 -6.38 16.36 15.70
N ARG A 164 -6.69 16.81 16.93
CA ARG A 164 -5.82 17.66 17.73
C ARG A 164 -5.75 17.14 19.17
N ALA A 165 -4.53 16.93 19.67
CA ALA A 165 -4.31 16.44 21.04
C ALA A 165 -5.13 15.17 21.38
N GLY A 166 -5.23 14.23 20.44
CA GLY A 166 -5.94 12.96 20.61
C GLY A 166 -7.48 13.06 20.57
N LYS A 167 -8.02 14.22 20.18
CA LYS A 167 -9.48 14.44 20.04
C LYS A 167 -9.81 14.80 18.59
N ILE A 168 -10.95 14.31 18.12
CA ILE A 168 -11.52 14.74 16.83
C ILE A 168 -12.03 16.17 17.01
N VAL A 169 -11.55 17.09 16.19
CA VAL A 169 -11.92 18.50 16.17
C VAL A 169 -12.65 18.90 14.89
N TYR A 170 -12.62 18.04 13.88
CA TYR A 170 -13.31 18.23 12.60
C TYR A 170 -13.68 16.86 12.03
N ASP A 171 -14.87 16.76 11.41
CA ASP A 171 -15.38 15.57 10.69
C ASP A 171 -16.38 16.01 9.61
#